data_2ca22fa281395e2a6af34213fc7614cb
#
_entry.id   2ca22fa281395e2a6af34213fc7614cb
#
_cell.length_a   1.000
_cell.length_b   1.000
_cell.length_c   1.000
_cell.angle_alpha   90.00
_cell.angle_beta   90.00
_cell.angle_gamma   90.00
#
_symmetry.space_group_name_H-M   'P 1'
#
loop_
_entity.id
_entity.type
_entity.pdbx_description
1 polymer ?
#
loop_
_entity_poly.entity_id
_entity_poly.type
_entity_poly.pdbx_seq_one_letter_code
_entity_poly.pdbx_strand_id
1 'polypeptide(L)'
;MADGKSGGSVATDSIPVTNRDAGMKNFSETVTVTSSSQGPREEYKMDHKRRGLALIFNQENFESLESRPGTQADRDNLEKSLKDLNFEVKIYNDKKKSDVEEKIREAANADHSNADGFVLVFLSHGEKDHLFTYDKKISIKDITSPFKGDKCKSLIGKPKIYILQASRGGIADDPVVSPCGGDEPDTVANKCAIYTLPAGADFIMCYSVAEGYREADGSWYIQALCEMLQKHGTSLEFTNLLTLVNRMVSKRSANCNNKDLKGKKQIPCFASMLTKQLYLKPKK
;
A
#
# COMPACT_ATOMS: atom_id res chain seq x y z
N MET A 1 -70.65 -28.81 9.12
CA MET A 1 -70.13 -30.13 8.72
C MET A 1 -68.70 -29.95 8.30
N ALA A 2 -67.87 -30.31 9.22
CA ALA A 2 -66.80 -31.31 9.21
C ALA A 2 -65.61 -30.85 8.33
N ASP A 3 -64.54 -30.43 8.95
CA ASP A 3 -63.35 -31.10 9.46
C ASP A 3 -62.35 -31.57 8.41
N GLY A 4 -61.11 -31.17 8.56
CA GLY A 4 -59.98 -31.73 7.81
C GLY A 4 -58.66 -30.97 8.02
N LYS A 5 -58.10 -31.10 9.23
CA LYS A 5 -56.66 -30.77 9.52
C LYS A 5 -55.77 -31.82 8.84
N SER A 6 -54.67 -31.40 8.22
CA SER A 6 -53.48 -32.24 8.19
C SER A 6 -52.23 -31.39 8.25
N GLY A 7 -51.50 -31.57 9.33
CA GLY A 7 -50.18 -31.02 9.60
C GLY A 7 -49.11 -31.82 8.88
N GLY A 8 -48.17 -31.12 8.31
CA GLY A 8 -46.94 -31.68 7.76
C GLY A 8 -45.79 -31.43 8.76
N SER A 9 -45.29 -32.52 9.34
CA SER A 9 -44.14 -32.55 10.24
C SER A 9 -42.84 -32.37 9.46
N VAL A 10 -42.03 -31.45 9.93
CA VAL A 10 -40.63 -31.31 9.51
C VAL A 10 -39.82 -32.40 10.23
N ALA A 11 -39.26 -33.32 9.45
CA ALA A 11 -38.33 -34.31 9.99
C ALA A 11 -36.97 -33.69 10.22
N THR A 12 -36.52 -33.70 11.47
CA THR A 12 -35.15 -33.42 11.85
C THR A 12 -34.37 -34.74 11.83
N ASP A 13 -33.43 -34.86 10.88
CA ASP A 13 -32.47 -35.96 10.86
C ASP A 13 -31.45 -35.77 11.97
N SER A 14 -31.61 -36.56 13.02
CA SER A 14 -30.63 -36.74 14.10
C SER A 14 -29.72 -37.92 13.76
N ILE A 15 -28.42 -37.61 13.56
CA ILE A 15 -27.36 -38.60 13.41
C ILE A 15 -27.03 -39.20 14.80
N PRO A 16 -26.97 -40.53 14.97
CA PRO A 16 -26.66 -41.13 16.26
C PRO A 16 -25.17 -41.00 16.58
N VAL A 17 -24.91 -40.47 17.76
CA VAL A 17 -23.56 -40.48 18.39
C VAL A 17 -23.27 -41.88 18.90
N THR A 18 -22.36 -42.60 18.26
CA THR A 18 -21.77 -43.81 18.83
C THR A 18 -20.59 -43.43 19.71
N ASN A 19 -20.78 -43.66 21.03
CA ASN A 19 -19.68 -43.66 21.98
C ASN A 19 -18.66 -44.74 21.60
N ARG A 20 -17.44 -44.34 21.33
CA ARG A 20 -16.25 -45.19 21.47
C ARG A 20 -15.26 -44.47 22.36
N ASP A 21 -15.14 -44.97 23.58
CA ASP A 21 -14.03 -44.75 24.47
C ASP A 21 -12.73 -45.15 23.77
N ALA A 22 -11.88 -44.19 23.53
CA ALA A 22 -10.49 -44.41 23.18
C ALA A 22 -9.65 -43.21 23.68
N GLY A 23 -9.03 -43.46 24.84
CA GLY A 23 -7.75 -42.88 25.26
C GLY A 23 -7.49 -41.42 24.96
N MET A 24 -7.91 -40.51 25.83
CA MET A 24 -7.39 -39.16 25.92
C MET A 24 -5.91 -39.24 26.30
N LYS A 25 -5.01 -39.24 25.32
CA LYS A 25 -3.62 -38.85 25.55
C LYS A 25 -3.61 -37.34 25.72
N ASN A 26 -3.36 -36.89 26.95
CA ASN A 26 -3.05 -35.51 27.26
C ASN A 26 -1.83 -35.07 26.44
N PHE A 27 -2.05 -34.37 25.33
CA PHE A 27 -1.04 -33.53 24.70
C PHE A 27 -0.98 -32.23 25.50
N SER A 28 -0.31 -32.24 26.62
CA SER A 28 0.25 -31.07 27.23
C SER A 28 1.57 -30.78 26.50
N GLU A 29 1.49 -30.28 25.29
CA GLU A 29 2.63 -29.58 24.70
C GLU A 29 2.77 -28.26 25.45
N THR A 30 3.61 -28.27 26.46
CA THR A 30 4.19 -27.06 27.03
C THR A 30 4.96 -26.39 25.86
N VAL A 31 4.32 -25.40 25.22
CA VAL A 31 5.05 -24.50 24.32
C VAL A 31 6.03 -23.76 25.24
N THR A 32 7.20 -24.31 25.40
CA THR A 32 8.34 -23.59 25.92
C THR A 32 8.64 -22.55 24.89
N VAL A 33 8.17 -21.32 25.10
CA VAL A 33 8.69 -20.14 24.41
C VAL A 33 10.13 -19.99 24.93
N THR A 34 11.03 -20.80 24.37
CA THR A 34 12.43 -20.45 24.39
C THR A 34 12.51 -19.11 23.68
N SER A 35 12.93 -18.07 24.38
CA SER A 35 13.45 -16.83 23.80
C SER A 35 14.71 -17.20 23.02
N SER A 36 14.54 -17.96 21.94
CA SER A 36 15.58 -18.24 20.99
C SER A 36 15.91 -16.90 20.32
N SER A 37 17.15 -16.48 20.52
CA SER A 37 17.85 -15.53 19.65
C SER A 37 17.14 -15.44 18.30
N GLN A 38 16.59 -14.22 17.98
CA GLN A 38 16.04 -13.94 16.66
C GLN A 38 17.10 -14.41 15.66
N GLY A 39 16.79 -15.48 14.90
CA GLY A 39 17.64 -15.91 13.81
C GLY A 39 17.93 -14.71 12.91
N PRO A 40 19.03 -14.70 12.14
CA PRO A 40 19.38 -13.57 11.32
C PRO A 40 18.16 -13.21 10.45
N ARG A 41 17.64 -11.98 10.66
CA ARG A 41 16.51 -11.50 9.86
C ARG A 41 16.97 -11.46 8.41
N GLU A 42 16.36 -12.26 7.56
CA GLU A 42 16.72 -12.26 6.16
C GLU A 42 16.48 -10.89 5.53
N GLU A 43 17.45 -10.41 4.77
CA GLU A 43 17.38 -9.17 4.01
C GLU A 43 17.22 -9.47 2.52
N TYR A 44 16.55 -8.57 1.80
CA TYR A 44 16.57 -8.63 0.34
C TYR A 44 17.98 -8.37 -0.17
N LYS A 45 18.37 -9.11 -1.19
CA LYS A 45 19.65 -8.93 -1.88
C LYS A 45 19.66 -7.61 -2.65
N MET A 46 20.64 -6.73 -2.35
CA MET A 46 20.75 -5.37 -2.91
C MET A 46 22.12 -5.15 -3.61
N ASP A 47 22.73 -6.20 -4.11
CA ASP A 47 24.05 -6.20 -4.74
C ASP A 47 24.02 -6.58 -6.22
N HIS A 48 22.85 -6.59 -6.87
CA HIS A 48 22.75 -6.74 -8.30
C HIS A 48 23.38 -5.55 -9.03
N LYS A 49 23.71 -5.70 -10.31
CA LYS A 49 24.32 -4.64 -11.11
C LYS A 49 23.49 -3.34 -11.15
N ARG A 50 22.17 -3.46 -11.20
CA ARG A 50 21.23 -2.33 -11.24
C ARG A 50 20.39 -2.29 -9.97
N ARG A 51 19.95 -1.11 -9.54
CA ARG A 51 18.91 -0.96 -8.50
C ARG A 51 17.57 -1.46 -9.01
N GLY A 52 17.20 -1.06 -10.19
CA GLY A 52 15.97 -1.45 -10.85
C GLY A 52 15.29 -0.29 -11.56
N LEU A 53 14.17 -0.61 -12.16
CA LEU A 53 13.31 0.35 -12.86
C LEU A 53 12.30 0.97 -11.89
N ALA A 54 12.09 2.29 -12.02
CA ALA A 54 11.05 3.04 -11.35
C ALA A 54 10.16 3.72 -12.39
N LEU A 55 8.86 3.41 -12.41
CA LEU A 55 7.88 4.08 -13.25
C LEU A 55 7.15 5.13 -12.43
N ILE A 56 7.01 6.34 -12.95
CA ILE A 56 6.19 7.40 -12.36
C ILE A 56 5.10 7.78 -13.36
N PHE A 57 3.86 7.41 -13.06
CA PHE A 57 2.69 7.91 -13.77
C PHE A 57 2.16 9.13 -13.03
N ASN A 58 2.22 10.29 -13.68
CA ASN A 58 1.76 11.56 -13.14
C ASN A 58 0.58 12.07 -13.95
N GLN A 59 -0.61 12.05 -13.35
CA GLN A 59 -1.84 12.53 -13.97
C GLN A 59 -2.19 13.89 -13.35
N GLU A 60 -2.03 14.94 -14.11
CA GLU A 60 -2.42 16.31 -13.75
C GLU A 60 -3.74 16.69 -14.39
N ASN A 61 -3.86 16.40 -15.69
CA ASN A 61 -5.02 16.75 -16.48
C ASN A 61 -5.86 15.51 -16.80
N PHE A 62 -7.16 15.71 -16.83
CA PHE A 62 -8.15 14.65 -17.08
C PHE A 62 -9.20 15.15 -18.08
N GLU A 63 -9.78 14.22 -18.81
CA GLU A 63 -10.86 14.54 -19.77
C GLU A 63 -12.14 14.97 -19.05
N SER A 64 -12.45 14.42 -17.88
CA SER A 64 -13.73 14.59 -17.20
C SER A 64 -13.61 14.92 -15.70
N LEU A 65 -12.41 15.18 -15.19
CA LEU A 65 -12.18 15.52 -13.79
C LEU A 65 -11.41 16.82 -13.67
N GLU A 66 -11.46 17.41 -12.47
CA GLU A 66 -10.65 18.57 -12.15
C GLU A 66 -9.16 18.27 -12.26
N SER A 67 -8.39 19.25 -12.71
CA SER A 67 -6.94 19.12 -12.76
C SER A 67 -6.34 19.05 -11.35
N ARG A 68 -5.13 18.48 -11.26
CA ARG A 68 -4.38 18.30 -10.01
C ARG A 68 -3.15 19.21 -9.97
N PRO A 69 -3.31 20.54 -9.78
CA PRO A 69 -2.17 21.45 -9.72
C PRO A 69 -1.23 21.05 -8.56
N GLY A 70 0.07 21.28 -8.76
CA GLY A 70 1.10 20.92 -7.77
C GLY A 70 1.59 19.47 -7.81
N THR A 71 0.96 18.59 -8.60
CA THR A 71 1.44 17.20 -8.75
C THR A 71 2.80 17.11 -9.46
N GLN A 72 3.20 18.14 -10.20
CA GLN A 72 4.52 18.21 -10.82
C GLN A 72 5.62 18.28 -9.76
N ALA A 73 5.41 19.02 -8.66
CA ALA A 73 6.36 19.04 -7.55
C ALA A 73 6.53 17.65 -6.91
N ASP A 74 5.43 16.91 -6.72
CA ASP A 74 5.48 15.53 -6.24
C ASP A 74 6.29 14.63 -7.18
N ARG A 75 6.03 14.72 -8.49
CA ARG A 75 6.75 13.98 -9.52
C ARG A 75 8.25 14.26 -9.49
N ASP A 76 8.63 15.54 -9.47
CA ASP A 76 10.03 15.97 -9.56
C ASP A 76 10.81 15.58 -8.29
N ASN A 77 10.20 15.72 -7.11
CA ASN A 77 10.78 15.29 -5.85
C ASN A 77 10.99 13.77 -5.80
N LEU A 78 10.02 12.99 -6.29
CA LEU A 78 10.14 11.53 -6.37
C LEU A 78 11.19 11.11 -7.40
N GLU A 79 11.22 11.75 -8.57
CA GLU A 79 12.26 11.49 -9.58
C GLU A 79 13.65 11.67 -8.98
N LYS A 80 13.90 12.81 -8.31
CA LYS A 80 15.16 13.08 -7.65
C LYS A 80 15.48 12.01 -6.60
N SER A 81 14.56 11.74 -5.68
CA SER A 81 14.78 10.79 -4.59
C SER A 81 15.06 9.37 -5.09
N LEU A 82 14.35 8.92 -6.13
CA LEU A 82 14.55 7.59 -6.72
C LEU A 82 15.85 7.50 -7.51
N LYS A 83 16.25 8.57 -8.21
CA LYS A 83 17.57 8.64 -8.89
C LYS A 83 18.71 8.64 -7.87
N ASP A 84 18.59 9.35 -6.76
CA ASP A 84 19.58 9.36 -5.67
C ASP A 84 19.74 7.94 -5.04
N LEU A 85 18.68 7.12 -5.08
CA LEU A 85 18.71 5.72 -4.71
C LEU A 85 19.15 4.77 -5.85
N ASN A 86 19.63 5.33 -6.97
CA ASN A 86 20.11 4.62 -8.15
C ASN A 86 19.05 3.85 -8.96
N PHE A 87 17.78 4.19 -8.87
CA PHE A 87 16.77 3.67 -9.78
C PHE A 87 16.87 4.31 -11.17
N GLU A 88 16.59 3.53 -12.20
CA GLU A 88 16.32 4.04 -13.55
C GLU A 88 14.88 4.55 -13.57
N VAL A 89 14.68 5.88 -13.64
CA VAL A 89 13.37 6.49 -13.54
C VAL A 89 12.81 6.79 -14.92
N LYS A 90 11.56 6.35 -15.17
CA LYS A 90 10.77 6.69 -16.37
C LYS A 90 9.49 7.40 -15.96
N ILE A 91 9.23 8.56 -16.54
CA ILE A 91 8.09 9.42 -16.21
C ILE A 91 7.10 9.44 -17.37
N TYR A 92 5.82 9.32 -17.04
CA TYR A 92 4.71 9.36 -17.97
C TYR A 92 3.66 10.34 -17.45
N ASN A 93 3.48 11.47 -18.15
CA ASN A 93 2.50 12.49 -17.79
C ASN A 93 1.23 12.32 -18.61
N ASP A 94 0.07 12.48 -17.97
CA ASP A 94 -1.26 12.57 -18.57
C ASP A 94 -1.55 11.48 -19.62
N LYS A 95 -1.19 10.23 -19.27
CA LYS A 95 -1.38 9.09 -20.17
C LYS A 95 -2.80 8.56 -20.14
N LYS A 96 -3.31 8.18 -21.30
CA LYS A 96 -4.56 7.41 -21.43
C LYS A 96 -4.40 6.02 -20.84
N LYS A 97 -5.51 5.38 -20.52
CA LYS A 97 -5.52 4.03 -19.95
C LYS A 97 -4.73 3.04 -20.80
N SER A 98 -4.95 3.06 -22.12
CA SER A 98 -4.25 2.18 -23.07
C SER A 98 -2.73 2.33 -22.99
N ASP A 99 -2.25 3.57 -22.90
CA ASP A 99 -0.82 3.87 -22.85
C ASP A 99 -0.22 3.45 -21.50
N VAL A 100 -0.96 3.67 -20.39
CA VAL A 100 -0.56 3.20 -19.06
C VAL A 100 -0.42 1.68 -19.06
N GLU A 101 -1.41 0.95 -19.56
CA GLU A 101 -1.39 -0.51 -19.66
C GLU A 101 -0.25 -1.01 -20.54
N GLU A 102 0.04 -0.32 -21.65
CA GLU A 102 1.18 -0.64 -22.52
C GLU A 102 2.51 -0.48 -21.79
N LYS A 103 2.74 0.65 -21.10
CA LYS A 103 3.99 0.90 -20.36
C LYS A 103 4.17 -0.05 -19.18
N ILE A 104 3.10 -0.43 -18.50
CA ILE A 104 3.13 -1.47 -17.46
C ILE A 104 3.52 -2.82 -18.05
N ARG A 105 2.94 -3.21 -19.20
CA ARG A 105 3.25 -4.46 -19.88
C ARG A 105 4.70 -4.49 -20.40
N GLU A 106 5.17 -3.40 -20.98
CA GLU A 106 6.58 -3.26 -21.40
C GLU A 106 7.53 -3.47 -20.21
N ALA A 107 7.23 -2.82 -19.07
CA ALA A 107 8.04 -2.95 -17.87
C ALA A 107 7.98 -4.36 -17.28
N ALA A 108 6.82 -5.01 -17.26
CA ALA A 108 6.68 -6.38 -16.75
C ALA A 108 7.39 -7.43 -17.64
N ASN A 109 7.48 -7.16 -18.95
CA ASN A 109 8.19 -8.02 -19.90
C ASN A 109 9.70 -7.72 -19.98
N ALA A 110 10.17 -6.67 -19.34
CA ALA A 110 11.59 -6.36 -19.30
C ALA A 110 12.37 -7.36 -18.43
N ASP A 111 13.68 -7.50 -18.70
CA ASP A 111 14.55 -8.31 -17.87
C ASP A 111 15.00 -7.57 -16.61
N HIS A 112 14.55 -8.06 -15.46
CA HIS A 112 14.93 -7.59 -14.13
C HIS A 112 15.96 -8.49 -13.44
N SER A 113 16.55 -9.47 -14.12
CA SER A 113 17.47 -10.44 -13.53
C SER A 113 18.62 -9.78 -12.78
N ASN A 114 19.16 -8.70 -13.34
CA ASN A 114 20.27 -7.93 -12.77
C ASN A 114 19.80 -6.70 -11.95
N ALA A 115 18.57 -6.68 -11.49
CA ALA A 115 18.00 -5.60 -10.69
C ALA A 115 17.71 -6.06 -9.26
N ASP A 116 17.83 -5.15 -8.29
CA ASP A 116 17.51 -5.39 -6.88
C ASP A 116 16.00 -5.45 -6.63
N GLY A 117 15.22 -4.64 -7.35
CA GLY A 117 13.79 -4.55 -7.19
C GLY A 117 13.13 -3.67 -8.24
N PHE A 118 11.87 -3.31 -7.98
CA PHE A 118 11.04 -2.52 -8.89
C PHE A 118 10.20 -1.51 -8.10
N VAL A 119 9.99 -0.32 -8.66
CA VAL A 119 9.15 0.73 -8.10
C VAL A 119 8.11 1.18 -9.13
N LEU A 120 6.87 1.36 -8.70
CA LEU A 120 5.83 2.01 -9.47
C LEU A 120 5.14 3.07 -8.62
N VAL A 121 5.15 4.30 -9.12
CA VAL A 121 4.46 5.44 -8.53
C VAL A 121 3.28 5.81 -9.41
N PHE A 122 2.13 6.08 -8.78
CA PHE A 122 0.96 6.59 -9.47
C PHE A 122 0.40 7.81 -8.73
N LEU A 123 0.49 8.97 -9.35
CA LEU A 123 0.00 10.25 -8.83
C LEU A 123 -1.27 10.62 -9.59
N SER A 124 -2.45 10.51 -8.96
CA SER A 124 -3.71 10.72 -9.65
C SER A 124 -4.87 11.02 -8.69
N HIS A 125 -6.08 11.16 -9.22
CA HIS A 125 -7.32 10.91 -8.50
C HIS A 125 -7.54 9.41 -8.33
N GLY A 126 -8.28 9.02 -7.30
CA GLY A 126 -8.62 7.63 -7.04
C GLY A 126 -10.03 7.46 -6.49
N GLU A 127 -10.58 6.27 -6.69
CA GLU A 127 -11.89 5.88 -6.15
C GLU A 127 -11.85 4.39 -5.82
N LYS A 128 -12.07 4.04 -4.55
CA LYS A 128 -12.02 2.66 -4.07
C LYS A 128 -10.69 1.97 -4.46
N ASP A 129 -10.76 0.98 -5.33
CA ASP A 129 -9.67 0.17 -5.85
C ASP A 129 -9.21 0.57 -7.27
N HIS A 130 -9.61 1.78 -7.71
CA HIS A 130 -9.27 2.33 -9.02
C HIS A 130 -8.51 3.64 -8.91
N LEU A 131 -7.66 3.88 -9.89
CA LEU A 131 -6.99 5.16 -10.15
C LEU A 131 -7.50 5.73 -11.48
N PHE A 132 -7.42 7.04 -11.63
CA PHE A 132 -7.82 7.68 -12.88
C PHE A 132 -6.61 7.89 -13.78
N THR A 133 -6.73 7.50 -15.01
CA THR A 133 -5.86 7.90 -16.12
C THR A 133 -6.45 9.15 -16.76
N TYR A 134 -5.85 9.67 -17.82
CA TYR A 134 -6.36 10.85 -18.50
C TYR A 134 -7.83 10.72 -18.92
N ASP A 135 -8.23 9.54 -19.42
CA ASP A 135 -9.54 9.28 -20.04
C ASP A 135 -10.44 8.32 -19.26
N LYS A 136 -9.89 7.41 -18.46
CA LYS A 136 -10.64 6.28 -17.85
C LYS A 136 -10.07 5.89 -16.49
N LYS A 137 -10.79 4.98 -15.81
CA LYS A 137 -10.31 4.32 -14.58
C LYS A 137 -9.47 3.08 -14.92
N ILE A 138 -8.43 2.85 -14.13
CA ILE A 138 -7.63 1.62 -14.14
C ILE A 138 -7.66 1.00 -12.74
N SER A 139 -7.82 -0.30 -12.63
CA SER A 139 -7.82 -0.95 -11.32
C SER A 139 -6.40 -1.08 -10.77
N ILE A 140 -6.24 -1.00 -9.45
CA ILE A 140 -4.94 -1.26 -8.79
C ILE A 140 -4.48 -2.70 -9.12
N LYS A 141 -5.41 -3.63 -9.27
CA LYS A 141 -5.12 -5.01 -9.70
C LYS A 141 -4.48 -5.06 -11.08
N ASP A 142 -4.98 -4.28 -12.05
CA ASP A 142 -4.42 -4.25 -13.41
C ASP A 142 -3.02 -3.63 -13.43
N ILE A 143 -2.75 -2.69 -12.52
CA ILE A 143 -1.41 -2.08 -12.36
C ILE A 143 -0.42 -3.07 -11.75
N THR A 144 -0.83 -3.86 -10.76
CA THR A 144 0.07 -4.68 -9.94
C THR A 144 0.22 -6.12 -10.43
N SER A 145 -0.84 -6.71 -11.00
CA SER A 145 -0.83 -8.13 -11.39
C SER A 145 0.20 -8.51 -12.45
N PRO A 146 0.62 -7.64 -13.39
CA PRO A 146 1.66 -7.98 -14.35
C PRO A 146 3.03 -8.29 -13.72
N PHE A 147 3.29 -7.76 -12.51
CA PHE A 147 4.56 -7.93 -11.80
C PHE A 147 4.58 -9.09 -10.80
N LYS A 148 3.52 -9.89 -10.74
CA LYS A 148 3.48 -11.11 -9.93
C LYS A 148 4.48 -12.16 -10.44
N GLY A 149 4.97 -13.00 -9.55
CA GLY A 149 6.00 -13.98 -9.88
C GLY A 149 5.62 -15.00 -10.98
N ASP A 150 4.33 -15.27 -11.16
CA ASP A 150 3.82 -16.12 -12.25
C ASP A 150 3.93 -15.44 -13.62
N LYS A 151 3.88 -14.10 -13.67
CA LYS A 151 3.93 -13.30 -14.91
C LYS A 151 5.27 -12.66 -15.17
N CYS A 152 5.96 -12.17 -14.14
CA CYS A 152 7.27 -11.54 -14.23
C CYS A 152 8.32 -12.34 -13.43
N LYS A 153 8.83 -13.41 -14.02
CA LYS A 153 9.74 -14.36 -13.35
C LYS A 153 11.03 -13.71 -12.87
N SER A 154 11.53 -12.70 -13.57
CA SER A 154 12.78 -12.00 -13.22
C SER A 154 12.65 -11.12 -11.96
N LEU A 155 11.41 -10.90 -11.44
CA LEU A 155 11.12 -10.21 -10.17
C LEU A 155 10.76 -11.17 -9.02
N ILE A 156 10.83 -12.48 -9.19
CA ILE A 156 10.61 -13.45 -8.10
C ILE A 156 11.65 -13.21 -7.00
N GLY A 157 11.19 -13.14 -5.74
CA GLY A 157 12.06 -12.93 -4.57
C GLY A 157 12.65 -11.52 -4.46
N LYS A 158 12.21 -10.58 -5.28
CA LYS A 158 12.66 -9.18 -5.27
C LYS A 158 11.55 -8.24 -4.83
N PRO A 159 11.86 -7.18 -4.06
CA PRO A 159 10.85 -6.25 -3.57
C PRO A 159 10.24 -5.43 -4.71
N LYS A 160 8.92 -5.30 -4.67
CA LYS A 160 8.12 -4.48 -5.58
C LYS A 160 7.41 -3.41 -4.75
N ILE A 161 7.82 -2.17 -4.91
CA ILE A 161 7.34 -1.02 -4.13
C ILE A 161 6.32 -0.25 -4.97
N TYR A 162 5.11 -0.09 -4.44
CA TYR A 162 4.05 0.70 -5.06
C TYR A 162 3.75 1.92 -4.20
N ILE A 163 3.81 3.12 -4.77
CA ILE A 163 3.53 4.40 -4.10
C ILE A 163 2.34 5.02 -4.82
N LEU A 164 1.19 5.05 -4.13
CA LEU A 164 -0.06 5.50 -4.69
C LEU A 164 -0.52 6.78 -3.98
N GLN A 165 -0.30 7.92 -4.62
CA GLN A 165 -0.83 9.20 -4.20
C GLN A 165 -2.13 9.44 -4.96
N ALA A 166 -3.25 9.10 -4.34
CA ALA A 166 -4.56 9.25 -4.94
C ALA A 166 -5.58 9.78 -3.93
N SER A 167 -6.26 10.83 -4.33
CA SER A 167 -7.39 11.37 -3.59
C SER A 167 -8.59 10.42 -3.73
N ARG A 168 -9.14 9.93 -2.65
CA ARG A 168 -10.20 8.90 -2.69
C ARG A 168 -11.57 9.39 -2.22
N GLY A 169 -11.82 10.70 -2.25
CA GLY A 169 -13.11 11.25 -1.80
C GLY A 169 -13.44 10.88 -0.35
N GLY A 170 -12.44 10.60 0.45
CA GLY A 170 -12.58 10.27 1.87
C GLY A 170 -12.55 11.53 2.72
N ILE A 171 -13.35 11.53 3.78
CA ILE A 171 -13.37 12.60 4.77
C ILE A 171 -11.99 12.67 5.43
N ALA A 172 -11.40 13.86 5.43
CA ALA A 172 -10.19 14.10 6.22
C ALA A 172 -10.51 13.93 7.71
N ASP A 173 -9.60 13.28 8.44
CA ASP A 173 -9.83 12.99 9.85
C ASP A 173 -9.87 14.25 10.70
N ASP A 174 -10.81 14.30 11.65
CA ASP A 174 -10.84 15.31 12.68
C ASP A 174 -9.67 15.11 13.65
N PRO A 175 -9.08 16.20 14.15
CA PRO A 175 -8.03 16.09 15.14
C PRO A 175 -8.60 15.52 16.44
N VAL A 176 -8.10 14.38 16.87
CA VAL A 176 -8.38 13.86 18.21
C VAL A 176 -7.36 14.44 19.18
N VAL A 177 -7.83 15.12 20.21
CA VAL A 177 -6.98 15.53 21.34
C VAL A 177 -6.84 14.30 22.23
N SER A 178 -5.65 13.71 22.26
CA SER A 178 -5.34 12.62 23.20
C SER A 178 -5.41 13.18 24.63
N PRO A 179 -6.33 12.74 25.49
CA PRO A 179 -6.22 13.07 26.91
C PRO A 179 -4.98 12.37 27.49
N CYS A 180 -4.14 13.12 28.16
CA CYS A 180 -3.11 12.52 28.98
C CYS A 180 -3.81 11.71 30.10
N GLY A 181 -3.83 10.39 29.97
CA GLY A 181 -4.26 9.45 31.01
C GLY A 181 -5.65 8.89 30.86
N GLY A 182 -5.72 7.65 30.41
CA GLY A 182 -6.90 6.80 30.44
C GLY A 182 -6.98 5.93 29.21
N ASP A 183 -6.77 4.63 29.38
CA ASP A 183 -7.03 3.60 28.39
C ASP A 183 -8.54 3.49 28.17
N GLU A 184 -9.06 4.24 27.20
CA GLU A 184 -10.36 3.96 26.60
C GLU A 184 -10.10 3.32 25.24
N PRO A 185 -10.74 2.17 24.93
CA PRO A 185 -10.55 1.54 23.63
C PRO A 185 -11.16 2.43 22.53
N ASP A 186 -10.32 2.85 21.59
CA ASP A 186 -10.71 3.54 20.37
C ASP A 186 -11.73 2.72 19.57
N THR A 187 -13.01 2.96 19.82
CA THR A 187 -14.10 2.42 19.02
C THR A 187 -14.49 3.37 17.87
N VAL A 188 -13.53 4.00 17.26
CA VAL A 188 -13.71 4.58 15.92
C VAL A 188 -13.11 3.62 14.93
N ALA A 189 -13.91 2.62 14.54
CA ALA A 189 -13.65 1.87 13.33
C ALA A 189 -13.73 2.84 12.15
N ASN A 190 -12.71 3.66 11.98
CA ASN A 190 -12.40 4.22 10.69
C ASN A 190 -12.26 3.02 9.77
N LYS A 191 -13.26 2.81 8.92
CA LYS A 191 -13.20 1.87 7.81
C LYS A 191 -12.07 2.34 6.91
N CYS A 192 -10.84 2.04 7.32
CA CYS A 192 -9.75 1.89 6.40
C CYS A 192 -10.32 0.94 5.35
N ALA A 193 -10.68 1.46 4.18
CA ALA A 193 -11.24 0.62 3.12
C ALA A 193 -10.27 -0.55 2.99
N ILE A 194 -10.76 -1.76 3.26
CA ILE A 194 -9.96 -2.98 3.14
C ILE A 194 -9.59 -3.05 1.67
N TYR A 195 -8.39 -2.56 1.37
CA TYR A 195 -7.85 -2.66 0.03
C TYR A 195 -7.72 -4.14 -0.29
N THR A 196 -8.33 -4.57 -1.37
CA THR A 196 -8.09 -5.90 -1.92
C THR A 196 -6.64 -5.90 -2.40
N LEU A 197 -5.73 -6.28 -1.51
CA LEU A 197 -4.31 -6.33 -1.82
C LEU A 197 -4.07 -7.46 -2.81
N PRO A 198 -3.26 -7.25 -3.84
CA PRO A 198 -2.91 -8.31 -4.76
C PRO A 198 -2.22 -9.45 -4.00
N ALA A 199 -2.77 -10.67 -4.10
CA ALA A 199 -2.14 -11.85 -3.52
C ALA A 199 -0.81 -12.13 -4.23
N GLY A 200 0.28 -11.83 -3.57
CA GLY A 200 1.64 -12.04 -4.08
C GLY A 200 2.66 -11.68 -3.01
N ALA A 201 3.74 -12.44 -2.94
CA ALA A 201 4.85 -12.17 -2.04
C ALA A 201 5.73 -11.02 -2.56
N ASP A 202 6.47 -10.40 -1.65
CA ASP A 202 7.48 -9.38 -1.94
C ASP A 202 6.92 -8.06 -2.51
N PHE A 203 5.66 -7.74 -2.18
CA PHE A 203 5.02 -6.46 -2.47
C PHE A 203 4.96 -5.57 -1.23
N ILE A 204 5.11 -4.27 -1.42
CA ILE A 204 4.71 -3.27 -0.44
C ILE A 204 3.91 -2.18 -1.13
N MET A 205 2.74 -1.89 -0.57
CA MET A 205 1.81 -0.89 -1.08
C MET A 205 1.78 0.29 -0.12
N CYS A 206 2.13 1.46 -0.60
CA CYS A 206 2.18 2.70 0.18
C CYS A 206 1.11 3.65 -0.33
N TYR A 207 0.22 4.10 0.55
CA TYR A 207 -0.94 4.89 0.19
C TYR A 207 -0.97 6.22 0.91
N SER A 208 -1.29 7.28 0.17
CA SER A 208 -1.84 8.49 0.74
C SER A 208 -3.36 8.35 0.86
N VAL A 209 -3.91 8.45 2.05
CA VAL A 209 -5.31 8.07 2.34
C VAL A 209 -6.28 9.24 2.21
N ALA A 210 -5.85 10.48 2.35
CA ALA A 210 -6.73 11.65 2.34
C ALA A 210 -6.57 12.53 1.11
N GLU A 211 -7.68 13.17 0.73
CA GLU A 211 -7.70 14.22 -0.28
C GLU A 211 -6.95 15.47 0.16
N GLY A 212 -6.18 16.00 -0.76
CA GLY A 212 -6.22 17.41 -1.03
C GLY A 212 -5.39 18.36 -0.20
N TYR A 213 -4.55 17.92 0.72
CA TYR A 213 -3.58 18.86 1.28
C TYR A 213 -2.39 18.95 0.34
N ARG A 214 -2.56 19.79 -0.70
CA ARG A 214 -1.51 20.16 -1.62
C ARG A 214 -1.11 21.59 -1.33
N GLU A 215 0.16 21.77 -1.09
CA GLU A 215 0.81 23.07 -1.15
C GLU A 215 1.41 23.23 -2.55
N ALA A 216 1.85 24.43 -2.88
CA ALA A 216 2.55 24.68 -4.13
C ALA A 216 3.76 23.73 -4.31
N ASP A 217 4.33 23.27 -3.21
CA ASP A 217 5.50 22.40 -3.16
C ASP A 217 5.17 20.89 -3.16
N GLY A 218 3.91 20.51 -3.40
CA GLY A 218 3.44 19.13 -3.48
C GLY A 218 2.61 18.66 -2.28
N SER A 219 2.28 17.37 -2.27
CA SER A 219 1.48 16.74 -1.22
C SER A 219 2.30 16.44 0.03
N TRP A 220 1.69 16.55 1.19
CA TRP A 220 2.37 16.28 2.47
C TRP A 220 3.00 14.89 2.55
N TYR A 221 2.30 13.90 2.01
CA TYR A 221 2.81 12.53 1.99
C TYR A 221 4.08 12.40 1.15
N ILE A 222 4.07 12.90 -0.10
CA ILE A 222 5.23 12.78 -0.97
C ILE A 222 6.39 13.64 -0.47
N GLN A 223 6.13 14.83 0.06
CA GLN A 223 7.17 15.65 0.71
C GLN A 223 7.85 14.90 1.86
N ALA A 224 7.04 14.32 2.78
CA ALA A 224 7.58 13.57 3.92
C ALA A 224 8.32 12.30 3.47
N LEU A 225 7.79 11.59 2.48
CA LEU A 225 8.44 10.40 1.92
C LEU A 225 9.80 10.74 1.31
N CYS A 226 9.86 11.76 0.45
CA CYS A 226 11.11 12.19 -0.19
C CYS A 226 12.14 12.69 0.83
N GLU A 227 11.71 13.43 1.85
CA GLU A 227 12.58 13.86 2.94
C GLU A 227 13.18 12.67 3.71
N MET A 228 12.37 11.67 4.02
CA MET A 228 12.85 10.48 4.73
C MET A 228 13.73 9.60 3.84
N LEU A 229 13.42 9.46 2.55
CA LEU A 229 14.27 8.76 1.59
C LEU A 229 15.64 9.44 1.46
N GLN A 230 15.68 10.76 1.41
CA GLN A 230 16.93 11.51 1.33
C GLN A 230 17.79 11.35 2.59
N LYS A 231 17.17 11.44 3.79
CA LYS A 231 17.90 11.39 5.06
C LYS A 231 18.28 9.98 5.48
N HIS A 232 17.42 9.00 5.22
CA HIS A 232 17.51 7.67 5.82
C HIS A 232 17.31 6.53 4.82
N GLY A 233 17.08 6.80 3.54
CA GLY A 233 16.71 5.80 2.53
C GLY A 233 17.71 4.67 2.38
N THR A 234 18.99 4.93 2.63
CA THR A 234 20.05 3.91 2.52
C THR A 234 20.45 3.27 3.84
N SER A 235 19.94 3.78 4.98
CA SER A 235 20.37 3.36 6.33
C SER A 235 19.28 2.68 7.14
N LEU A 236 18.00 3.07 6.95
CA LEU A 236 16.88 2.49 7.65
C LEU A 236 16.22 1.37 6.85
N GLU A 237 15.66 0.41 7.57
CA GLU A 237 14.72 -0.55 7.00
C GLU A 237 13.47 0.17 6.48
N PHE A 238 12.99 -0.22 5.31
CA PHE A 238 12.01 0.57 4.56
C PHE A 238 10.66 0.73 5.28
N THR A 239 10.18 -0.29 6.01
CA THR A 239 8.93 -0.18 6.79
C THR A 239 9.10 0.72 8.00
N ASN A 240 10.27 0.74 8.63
CA ASN A 240 10.60 1.68 9.69
C ASN A 240 10.65 3.12 9.14
N LEU A 241 11.21 3.32 7.95
CA LEU A 241 11.20 4.61 7.26
C LEU A 241 9.77 5.08 7.00
N LEU A 242 8.88 4.21 6.50
CA LEU A 242 7.48 4.54 6.27
C LEU A 242 6.73 4.89 7.57
N THR A 243 7.09 4.28 8.69
CA THR A 243 6.54 4.64 10.00
C THR A 243 6.94 6.06 10.41
N LEU A 244 8.18 6.50 10.10
CA LEU A 244 8.60 7.88 10.30
C LEU A 244 7.84 8.84 9.38
N VAL A 245 7.57 8.46 8.13
CA VAL A 245 6.74 9.24 7.21
C VAL A 245 5.34 9.44 7.80
N ASN A 246 4.70 8.38 8.31
CA ASN A 246 3.40 8.47 8.97
C ASN A 246 3.43 9.46 10.14
N ARG A 247 4.46 9.37 10.99
CA ARG A 247 4.66 10.29 12.12
C ARG A 247 4.82 11.75 11.66
N MET A 248 5.54 12.00 10.58
CA MET A 248 5.71 13.35 10.05
C MET A 248 4.41 13.93 9.51
N VAL A 249 3.67 13.15 8.72
CA VAL A 249 2.41 13.61 8.13
C VAL A 249 1.35 13.81 9.20
N SER A 250 1.24 12.93 10.20
CA SER A 250 0.25 13.04 11.28
C SER A 250 0.40 14.32 12.13
N LYS A 251 1.60 14.90 12.18
CA LYS A 251 1.85 16.17 12.88
C LYS A 251 1.36 17.39 12.12
N ARG A 252 1.19 17.30 10.81
CA ARG A 252 0.68 18.40 9.99
C ARG A 252 -0.82 18.60 10.21
N SER A 253 -1.28 19.84 10.07
CA SER A 253 -2.69 20.21 10.13
C SER A 253 -3.00 21.15 8.98
N ALA A 254 -4.15 21.01 8.37
CA ALA A 254 -4.58 21.88 7.29
C ALA A 254 -4.73 23.33 7.77
N ASN A 255 -3.91 24.20 7.20
CA ASN A 255 -4.04 25.65 7.40
C ASN A 255 -4.52 26.28 6.08
N CYS A 256 -5.82 26.24 5.85
CA CYS A 256 -6.43 26.75 4.63
C CYS A 256 -7.67 27.60 4.94
N ASN A 257 -8.08 28.42 3.96
CA ASN A 257 -9.28 29.28 4.09
C ASN A 257 -10.60 28.50 4.00
N ASN A 258 -10.57 27.25 3.57
CA ASN A 258 -11.73 26.37 3.55
C ASN A 258 -12.02 25.90 4.97
N LYS A 259 -13.20 26.29 5.51
CA LYS A 259 -13.61 25.98 6.89
C LYS A 259 -13.76 24.47 7.14
N ASP A 260 -14.16 23.71 6.12
CA ASP A 260 -14.39 22.26 6.22
C ASP A 260 -13.08 21.47 6.27
N LEU A 261 -11.99 22.07 5.78
CA LEU A 261 -10.67 21.44 5.74
C LEU A 261 -9.71 21.96 6.83
N LYS A 262 -10.02 23.13 7.42
CA LYS A 262 -9.15 23.76 8.43
C LYS A 262 -9.01 22.88 9.67
N GLY A 263 -7.77 22.59 10.05
CA GLY A 263 -7.45 21.76 11.21
C GLY A 263 -7.48 20.25 10.94
N LYS A 264 -8.00 19.80 9.80
CA LYS A 264 -8.05 18.38 9.44
C LYS A 264 -6.65 17.77 9.37
N LYS A 265 -6.59 16.49 9.63
CA LYS A 265 -5.39 15.66 9.70
C LYS A 265 -5.35 14.66 8.56
N GLN A 266 -4.16 14.16 8.28
CA GLN A 266 -3.90 13.08 7.34
C GLN A 266 -2.94 12.08 7.98
N ILE A 267 -3.20 10.80 7.77
CA ILE A 267 -2.24 9.75 8.08
C ILE A 267 -2.13 8.81 6.89
N PRO A 268 -0.95 8.66 6.29
CA PRO A 268 -0.71 7.66 5.25
C PRO A 268 -0.80 6.26 5.83
N CYS A 269 -0.97 5.26 4.95
CA CYS A 269 -0.87 3.86 5.37
C CYS A 269 0.00 3.07 4.40
N PHE A 270 0.51 1.95 4.86
CA PHE A 270 1.14 0.98 4.00
C PHE A 270 0.73 -0.44 4.38
N ALA A 271 0.73 -1.32 3.38
CA ALA A 271 0.50 -2.74 3.58
C ALA A 271 1.68 -3.51 3.01
N SER A 272 2.34 -4.28 3.86
CA SER A 272 3.54 -5.01 3.51
C SER A 272 3.25 -6.51 3.38
N MET A 273 3.61 -7.07 2.23
CA MET A 273 3.71 -8.48 1.95
C MET A 273 5.17 -8.85 1.66
N LEU A 274 6.09 -8.04 2.19
CA LEU A 274 7.52 -8.34 2.13
C LEU A 274 7.81 -9.57 3.00
N THR A 275 8.65 -10.45 2.49
CA THR A 275 9.07 -11.68 3.21
C THR A 275 10.42 -11.52 3.87
N LYS A 276 11.12 -10.41 3.60
CA LYS A 276 12.46 -10.07 4.11
C LYS A 276 12.53 -8.60 4.47
N GLN A 277 13.55 -8.22 5.23
CA GLN A 277 13.82 -6.82 5.51
C GLN A 277 14.34 -6.09 4.26
N LEU A 278 13.83 -4.89 4.03
CA LEU A 278 14.20 -4.09 2.87
C LEU A 278 15.09 -2.92 3.27
N TYR A 279 16.37 -3.02 2.91
CA TYR A 279 17.34 -1.92 3.03
C TYR A 279 17.80 -1.53 1.63
N LEU A 280 17.56 -0.30 1.21
CA LEU A 280 18.03 0.22 -0.08
C LEU A 280 19.51 0.67 0.04
N LYS A 281 20.38 -0.26 0.42
CA LYS A 281 21.83 0.00 0.64
C LYS A 281 22.44 0.75 -0.55
N PRO A 282 23.46 1.63 -0.32
CA PRO A 282 24.13 2.32 -1.42
C PRO A 282 24.65 1.36 -2.47
N LYS A 283 24.60 1.74 -3.74
CA LYS A 283 25.28 1.00 -4.80
C LYS A 283 26.79 1.26 -4.73
N LYS A 284 27.57 0.21 -4.91
CA LYS A 284 29.03 0.29 -5.01
C LYS A 284 29.45 0.70 -6.40
#